data_e9aff73c7659e784b83ef61c232a9cba
#
_entry.id   e9aff73c7659e784b83ef61c232a9cba
#
_cell.length_a   1.000
_cell.length_b   1.000
_cell.length_c   1.000
_cell.angle_alpha   90.00
_cell.angle_beta   90.00
_cell.angle_gamma   90.00
#
_symmetry.space_group_name_H-M   'P 1'
#
loop_
_entity.id
_entity.type
_entity.pdbx_description
1 polymer ?
#
loop_
_entity_poly.entity_id
_entity_poly.type
_entity_poly.pdbx_seq_one_letter_code
_entity_poly.pdbx_strand_id
1 'polypeptide(L)'
;AAKHAFQQAKIASKNSLYRFDESARPSFQGEYKSPYSKDRGALSAGNLNKILLEAYENLKISDKIVSASSLCQLIETSFKYVSSNGSDINQEFLMLEFDLSATAVDGSNQQTRTFGGMRGTCRQMGLEYFDKYEIMANANRIGEQAIELLDAEDCPTGEMDVVIAPDQMMLQIHESIGHALEVDRILGDERNYAGWSFVKLEDFGTLQYLSLIHI
;
A
#
# COMPACT_ATOMS: atom_id res chain seq x y z
N ALA A 1 -21.04 -14.46 21.42
CA ALA A 1 -20.74 -13.35 20.52
C ALA A 1 -21.88 -13.13 19.50
N ALA A 2 -22.22 -14.07 18.59
CA ALA A 2 -23.21 -13.88 17.50
C ALA A 2 -24.62 -13.50 18.00
N LYS A 3 -25.14 -14.18 19.04
CA LYS A 3 -26.44 -13.85 19.61
C LYS A 3 -26.50 -12.43 20.19
N HIS A 4 -25.43 -11.98 20.82
CA HIS A 4 -25.33 -10.62 21.36
C HIS A 4 -25.25 -9.60 20.21
N ALA A 5 -24.41 -9.83 19.19
CA ALA A 5 -24.33 -8.96 18.02
C ALA A 5 -25.68 -8.82 17.30
N PHE A 6 -26.41 -9.93 17.12
CA PHE A 6 -27.76 -9.89 16.55
C PHE A 6 -28.74 -9.04 17.38
N GLN A 7 -28.70 -9.14 18.71
CA GLN A 7 -29.55 -8.32 19.58
C GLN A 7 -29.21 -6.83 19.48
N GLN A 8 -27.92 -6.50 19.44
CA GLN A 8 -27.47 -5.11 19.26
C GLN A 8 -27.88 -4.56 17.89
N ALA A 9 -27.70 -5.32 16.83
CA ALA A 9 -28.14 -4.94 15.48
C ALA A 9 -29.66 -4.70 15.42
N LYS A 10 -30.45 -5.54 16.09
CA LYS A 10 -31.92 -5.38 16.19
C LYS A 10 -32.35 -4.12 16.94
N ILE A 11 -31.59 -3.71 17.97
CA ILE A 11 -31.83 -2.45 18.68
C ILE A 11 -31.42 -1.27 17.76
N ALA A 12 -30.25 -1.31 17.18
CA ALA A 12 -29.74 -0.27 16.30
C ALA A 12 -30.63 -0.03 15.08
N SER A 13 -31.17 -1.10 14.48
CA SER A 13 -32.05 -1.00 13.30
C SER A 13 -33.33 -0.20 13.54
N LYS A 14 -33.80 -0.09 14.81
CA LYS A 14 -34.99 0.73 15.16
C LYS A 14 -34.71 2.24 15.12
N ASN A 15 -33.45 2.61 15.26
CA ASN A 15 -32.98 4.00 15.27
C ASN A 15 -32.15 4.32 13.99
N SER A 16 -32.12 3.41 13.03
CA SER A 16 -31.41 3.64 11.76
C SER A 16 -32.09 4.74 10.94
N LEU A 17 -31.32 5.70 10.49
CA LEU A 17 -31.77 6.78 9.60
C LEU A 17 -31.99 6.27 8.17
N TYR A 18 -31.29 5.20 7.79
CA TYR A 18 -31.35 4.57 6.49
C TYR A 18 -31.71 3.10 6.60
N ARG A 19 -32.57 2.64 5.69
CA ARG A 19 -32.86 1.22 5.52
C ARG A 19 -32.29 0.78 4.18
N PHE A 20 -31.35 -0.16 4.24
CA PHE A 20 -30.79 -0.77 3.04
C PHE A 20 -31.64 -1.95 2.59
N ASP A 21 -31.88 -2.05 1.30
CA ASP A 21 -32.48 -3.25 0.70
C ASP A 21 -31.38 -4.30 0.48
N GLU A 22 -31.24 -5.21 1.44
CA GLU A 22 -30.26 -6.31 1.36
C GLU A 22 -30.53 -7.26 0.18
N SER A 23 -31.76 -7.30 -0.35
CA SER A 23 -32.11 -8.15 -1.51
C SER A 23 -31.44 -7.68 -2.81
N ALA A 24 -31.05 -6.41 -2.89
CA ALA A 24 -30.32 -5.84 -4.02
C ALA A 24 -28.85 -6.27 -4.09
N ARG A 25 -28.29 -6.83 -3.00
CA ARG A 25 -26.89 -7.29 -3.00
C ARG A 25 -26.73 -8.59 -3.76
N PRO A 26 -25.83 -8.65 -4.75
CA PRO A 26 -25.51 -9.91 -5.43
C PRO A 26 -24.90 -10.92 -4.44
N SER A 27 -25.23 -12.19 -4.64
CA SER A 27 -24.64 -13.31 -3.90
C SER A 27 -23.44 -13.86 -4.66
N PHE A 28 -22.32 -14.06 -3.98
CA PHE A 28 -21.11 -14.62 -4.55
C PHE A 28 -20.62 -15.81 -3.74
N GLN A 29 -20.13 -16.82 -4.45
CA GLN A 29 -19.43 -17.97 -3.86
C GLN A 29 -18.11 -18.14 -4.57
N GLY A 30 -17.03 -18.38 -3.81
CA GLY A 30 -15.73 -18.58 -4.41
C GLY A 30 -14.59 -18.65 -3.42
N GLU A 31 -13.46 -19.04 -3.97
CA GLU A 31 -12.20 -19.13 -3.24
C GLU A 31 -11.13 -18.37 -3.99
N TYR A 32 -10.26 -17.72 -3.26
CA TYR A 32 -9.08 -17.05 -3.80
C TYR A 32 -7.87 -17.37 -2.94
N LYS A 33 -6.75 -17.60 -3.60
CA LYS A 33 -5.46 -17.77 -2.95
C LYS A 33 -4.39 -16.99 -3.71
N SER A 34 -3.59 -16.22 -2.99
CA SER A 34 -2.47 -15.49 -3.59
C SER A 34 -1.53 -16.45 -4.32
N PRO A 35 -1.15 -16.16 -5.57
CA PRO A 35 -0.15 -16.94 -6.28
C PRO A 35 1.23 -16.74 -5.66
N TYR A 36 1.99 -17.82 -5.56
CA TYR A 36 3.43 -17.80 -5.25
C TYR A 36 4.10 -19.02 -5.88
N SER A 37 5.34 -18.86 -6.34
CA SER A 37 6.04 -19.89 -7.11
C SER A 37 7.05 -20.70 -6.30
N LYS A 38 7.56 -20.14 -5.21
CA LYS A 38 8.52 -20.84 -4.33
C LYS A 38 7.85 -21.38 -3.08
N ASP A 39 8.37 -22.51 -2.56
CA ASP A 39 7.84 -23.16 -1.38
C ASP A 39 7.67 -22.19 -0.20
N ARG A 40 6.45 -22.12 0.32
CA ARG A 40 6.10 -21.31 1.50
C ARG A 40 6.92 -21.71 2.73
N GLY A 41 7.32 -22.97 2.85
CA GLY A 41 8.17 -23.47 3.95
C GLY A 41 9.52 -22.76 4.03
N ALA A 42 9.99 -22.18 2.92
CA ALA A 42 11.21 -21.40 2.88
C ALA A 42 11.05 -19.96 3.42
N LEU A 43 9.82 -19.45 3.62
CA LEU A 43 9.53 -18.14 4.23
C LEU A 43 9.65 -18.20 5.77
N SER A 44 10.68 -18.86 6.28
CA SER A 44 10.96 -18.86 7.71
C SER A 44 11.58 -17.54 8.16
N ALA A 45 11.34 -17.13 9.39
CA ALA A 45 11.97 -15.95 9.97
C ALA A 45 13.51 -15.98 9.87
N GLY A 46 14.11 -17.17 10.01
CA GLY A 46 15.55 -17.35 9.89
C GLY A 46 16.06 -17.09 8.47
N ASN A 47 15.34 -17.53 7.44
CA ASN A 47 15.73 -17.28 6.06
C ASN A 47 15.52 -15.80 5.66
N LEU A 48 14.40 -15.20 6.06
CA LEU A 48 14.15 -13.78 5.84
C LEU A 48 15.20 -12.91 6.54
N ASN A 49 15.58 -13.27 7.79
CA ASN A 49 16.61 -12.53 8.51
C ASN A 49 17.99 -12.59 7.84
N LYS A 50 18.34 -13.71 7.21
CA LYS A 50 19.58 -13.79 6.40
C LYS A 50 19.55 -12.82 5.22
N ILE A 51 18.43 -12.76 4.50
CA ILE A 51 18.24 -11.84 3.38
C ILE A 51 18.31 -10.38 3.86
N LEU A 52 17.69 -10.07 5.00
CA LEU A 52 17.73 -8.73 5.60
C LEU A 52 19.17 -8.31 5.96
N LEU A 53 19.94 -9.20 6.59
CA LEU A 53 21.34 -8.92 6.94
C LEU A 53 22.20 -8.72 5.68
N GLU A 54 22.05 -9.56 4.68
CA GLU A 54 22.77 -9.42 3.42
C GLU A 54 22.43 -8.09 2.73
N ALA A 55 21.15 -7.71 2.66
CA ALA A 55 20.72 -6.44 2.11
C ALA A 55 21.26 -5.24 2.91
N TYR A 56 21.27 -5.33 4.24
CA TYR A 56 21.84 -4.32 5.10
C TYR A 56 23.35 -4.10 4.82
N GLU A 57 24.12 -5.17 4.68
CA GLU A 57 25.56 -5.07 4.35
C GLU A 57 25.78 -4.45 2.96
N ASN A 58 24.92 -4.77 1.99
CA ASN A 58 24.97 -4.18 0.65
C ASN A 58 24.59 -2.69 0.61
N LEU A 59 23.84 -2.19 1.59
CA LEU A 59 23.57 -0.74 1.74
C LEU A 59 24.79 0.04 2.23
N LYS A 60 25.64 -0.57 3.06
CA LYS A 60 26.76 0.08 3.73
C LYS A 60 28.03 0.08 2.89
N ILE A 61 27.96 0.66 1.71
CA ILE A 61 29.08 0.67 0.73
C ILE A 61 30.21 1.65 1.06
N SER A 62 30.01 2.55 2.03
CA SER A 62 30.98 3.60 2.41
C SER A 62 30.74 4.05 3.84
N ASP A 63 31.79 4.58 4.47
CA ASP A 63 31.72 5.20 5.81
C ASP A 63 30.82 6.46 5.84
N LYS A 64 30.51 7.05 4.68
CA LYS A 64 29.52 8.13 4.58
C LYS A 64 28.10 7.66 4.89
N ILE A 65 27.79 6.35 4.74
CA ILE A 65 26.51 5.79 5.13
C ILE A 65 26.45 5.61 6.65
N VAL A 66 25.85 6.58 7.33
CA VAL A 66 25.77 6.61 8.79
C VAL A 66 24.57 5.83 9.34
N SER A 67 23.54 5.61 8.51
CA SER A 67 22.39 4.80 8.88
C SER A 67 21.94 3.97 7.67
N ALA A 68 21.67 2.71 7.93
CA ALA A 68 21.09 1.79 6.94
C ALA A 68 19.99 0.97 7.62
N SER A 69 18.96 0.62 6.88
CA SER A 69 17.93 -0.29 7.34
C SER A 69 17.39 -1.16 6.21
N SER A 70 17.08 -2.40 6.55
CA SER A 70 16.32 -3.32 5.71
C SER A 70 15.14 -3.86 6.53
N LEU A 71 13.95 -3.82 5.96
CA LEU A 71 12.72 -4.28 6.58
C LEU A 71 12.01 -5.26 5.67
N CYS A 72 11.48 -6.34 6.25
CA CYS A 72 10.58 -7.24 5.54
C CYS A 72 9.33 -7.47 6.38
N GLN A 73 8.18 -7.30 5.77
CA GLN A 73 6.90 -7.69 6.34
C GLN A 73 6.33 -8.86 5.54
N LEU A 74 6.05 -9.96 6.23
CA LEU A 74 5.33 -11.10 5.70
C LEU A 74 3.92 -11.08 6.30
N ILE A 75 2.92 -10.88 5.45
CA ILE A 75 1.54 -10.76 5.87
C ILE A 75 0.76 -11.93 5.31
N GLU A 76 0.24 -12.75 6.21
CA GLU A 76 -0.65 -13.86 5.87
C GLU A 76 -2.05 -13.57 6.43
N THR A 77 -3.03 -13.52 5.56
CA THR A 77 -4.41 -13.25 5.94
C THR A 77 -5.31 -14.36 5.40
N SER A 78 -6.10 -14.96 6.28
CA SER A 78 -7.22 -15.83 5.91
C SER A 78 -8.51 -15.09 6.22
N PHE A 79 -9.32 -14.89 5.22
CA PHE A 79 -10.58 -14.18 5.31
C PHE A 79 -11.72 -15.07 4.85
N LYS A 80 -12.74 -15.23 5.71
CA LYS A 80 -13.99 -15.90 5.35
C LYS A 80 -15.15 -14.92 5.50
N TYR A 81 -15.87 -14.71 4.42
CA TYR A 81 -17.10 -13.94 4.40
C TYR A 81 -18.30 -14.85 4.12
N VAL A 82 -19.30 -14.78 5.01
CA VAL A 82 -20.57 -15.48 4.86
C VAL A 82 -21.70 -14.50 5.12
N SER A 83 -22.69 -14.48 4.26
CA SER A 83 -23.85 -13.60 4.39
C SER A 83 -25.16 -14.33 4.22
N SER A 84 -26.23 -13.81 4.85
CA SER A 84 -27.59 -14.37 4.76
C SER A 84 -28.21 -14.36 3.36
N ASN A 85 -27.62 -13.57 2.42
CA ASN A 85 -28.02 -13.59 1.01
C ASN A 85 -27.45 -14.77 0.21
N GLY A 86 -26.71 -15.67 0.88
CA GLY A 86 -26.10 -16.86 0.26
C GLY A 86 -24.65 -16.68 -0.18
N SER A 87 -24.02 -15.55 0.11
CA SER A 87 -22.58 -15.39 -0.17
C SER A 87 -21.75 -16.28 0.74
N ASP A 88 -20.74 -16.95 0.17
CA ASP A 88 -19.70 -17.73 0.89
C ASP A 88 -18.37 -17.58 0.15
N ILE A 89 -17.47 -16.79 0.70
CA ILE A 89 -16.20 -16.42 0.07
C ILE A 89 -15.06 -16.76 1.03
N ASN A 90 -14.09 -17.52 0.54
CA ASN A 90 -12.83 -17.77 1.23
C ASN A 90 -11.68 -17.11 0.49
N GLN A 91 -10.83 -16.36 1.21
CA GLN A 91 -9.67 -15.72 0.63
C GLN A 91 -8.44 -15.97 1.50
N GLU A 92 -7.34 -16.41 0.88
CA GLU A 92 -6.04 -16.54 1.51
C GLU A 92 -5.06 -15.61 0.81
N PHE A 93 -4.56 -14.63 1.53
CA PHE A 93 -3.57 -13.70 1.02
C PHE A 93 -2.21 -13.99 1.63
N LEU A 94 -1.20 -14.07 0.76
CA LEU A 94 0.20 -14.05 1.10
C LEU A 94 0.80 -12.80 0.47
N MET A 95 1.25 -11.86 1.29
CA MET A 95 1.86 -10.61 0.83
C MET A 95 3.22 -10.45 1.46
N LEU A 96 4.17 -10.00 0.67
CA LEU A 96 5.51 -9.68 1.09
C LEU A 96 5.82 -8.23 0.74
N GLU A 97 6.33 -7.50 1.71
CA GLU A 97 6.80 -6.13 1.59
C GLU A 97 8.26 -6.09 1.99
N PHE A 98 9.07 -5.33 1.27
CA PHE A 98 10.49 -5.19 1.55
C PHE A 98 10.96 -3.77 1.31
N ASP A 99 11.49 -3.14 2.36
CA ASP A 99 11.99 -1.77 2.31
C ASP A 99 13.49 -1.70 2.59
N LEU A 100 14.16 -0.83 1.87
CA LEU A 100 15.56 -0.48 2.07
C LEU A 100 15.68 1.03 2.27
N SER A 101 16.58 1.43 3.15
CA SER A 101 16.90 2.84 3.36
C SER A 101 18.38 3.00 3.69
N ALA A 102 19.00 3.99 3.08
CA ALA A 102 20.36 4.43 3.39
C ALA A 102 20.40 5.94 3.61
N THR A 103 21.05 6.38 4.66
CA THR A 103 21.30 7.80 4.95
C THR A 103 22.79 8.07 4.90
N ALA A 104 23.20 8.95 4.01
CA ALA A 104 24.56 9.43 3.87
C ALA A 104 24.74 10.80 4.50
N VAL A 105 25.93 11.07 5.04
CA VAL A 105 26.30 12.36 5.66
C VAL A 105 27.67 12.81 5.18
N ASP A 106 27.80 14.11 4.88
CA ASP A 106 29.06 14.80 4.68
C ASP A 106 29.00 16.19 5.33
N GLY A 107 29.74 16.37 6.43
CA GLY A 107 29.66 17.55 7.26
C GLY A 107 28.26 17.77 7.82
N SER A 108 27.62 18.87 7.44
CA SER A 108 26.23 19.18 7.82
C SER A 108 25.19 18.71 6.80
N ASN A 109 25.61 18.23 5.63
CA ASN A 109 24.70 17.72 4.61
C ASN A 109 24.31 16.27 4.91
N GLN A 110 23.02 16.00 4.94
CA GLN A 110 22.47 14.66 5.18
C GLN A 110 21.43 14.36 4.11
N GLN A 111 21.57 13.22 3.44
CA GLN A 111 20.66 12.77 2.40
C GLN A 111 20.23 11.32 2.64
N THR A 112 18.98 11.04 2.34
CA THR A 112 18.40 9.69 2.49
C THR A 112 17.83 9.21 1.18
N ARG A 113 18.13 7.95 0.84
CA ARG A 113 17.52 7.25 -0.29
C ARG A 113 16.82 5.98 0.18
N THR A 114 15.64 5.70 -0.41
CA THR A 114 14.83 4.52 -0.08
C THR A 114 14.51 3.71 -1.34
N PHE A 115 14.19 2.43 -1.16
CA PHE A 115 13.71 1.56 -2.22
C PHE A 115 12.18 1.49 -2.20
N GLY A 116 11.55 1.82 -3.35
CA GLY A 116 10.13 1.64 -3.56
C GLY A 116 9.19 2.61 -2.83
N GLY A 117 9.74 3.63 -2.13
CA GLY A 117 8.92 4.61 -1.40
C GLY A 117 8.10 3.99 -0.26
N MET A 118 7.10 4.72 0.23
CA MET A 118 6.28 4.26 1.35
C MET A 118 5.33 3.14 0.90
N ARG A 119 5.62 1.90 1.31
CA ARG A 119 4.79 0.68 1.06
C ARG A 119 4.53 0.36 -0.41
N GLY A 120 5.26 0.99 -1.33
CA GLY A 120 5.13 0.75 -2.77
C GLY A 120 5.63 -0.63 -3.22
N THR A 121 6.30 -1.35 -2.34
CA THR A 121 6.94 -2.65 -2.61
C THR A 121 6.08 -3.86 -2.26
N CYS A 122 4.94 -3.69 -1.59
CA CYS A 122 4.07 -4.80 -1.18
C CYS A 122 3.50 -5.56 -2.39
N ARG A 123 3.68 -6.88 -2.41
CA ARG A 123 3.22 -7.75 -3.51
C ARG A 123 2.66 -9.07 -2.98
N GLN A 124 1.68 -9.61 -3.68
CA GLN A 124 1.21 -10.98 -3.48
C GLN A 124 2.18 -11.96 -4.11
N MET A 125 3.25 -12.27 -3.40
CA MET A 125 4.35 -13.14 -3.85
C MET A 125 4.98 -13.86 -2.65
N GLY A 126 5.74 -14.92 -2.95
CA GLY A 126 6.61 -15.61 -2.01
C GLY A 126 8.08 -15.16 -2.12
N LEU A 127 9.01 -16.06 -1.84
CA LEU A 127 10.46 -15.79 -1.90
C LEU A 127 10.97 -15.37 -3.29
N GLU A 128 10.26 -15.71 -4.34
CA GLU A 128 10.57 -15.25 -5.70
C GLU A 128 10.60 -13.72 -5.82
N TYR A 129 10.02 -13.01 -4.86
CA TYR A 129 10.07 -11.56 -4.76
C TYR A 129 11.51 -11.03 -4.78
N PHE A 130 12.40 -11.65 -4.00
CA PHE A 130 13.77 -11.17 -3.82
C PHE A 130 14.60 -11.27 -5.11
N ASP A 131 14.41 -12.33 -5.87
CA ASP A 131 15.06 -12.51 -7.16
C ASP A 131 14.46 -11.59 -8.22
N LYS A 132 13.12 -11.54 -8.29
CA LYS A 132 12.39 -10.75 -9.29
C LYS A 132 12.68 -9.26 -9.20
N TYR A 133 12.85 -8.74 -8.00
CA TYR A 133 13.13 -7.33 -7.75
C TYR A 133 14.60 -7.05 -7.45
N GLU A 134 15.49 -8.03 -7.70
CA GLU A 134 16.94 -7.88 -7.58
C GLU A 134 17.37 -7.14 -6.31
N ILE A 135 16.84 -7.57 -5.15
CA ILE A 135 16.93 -6.81 -3.90
C ILE A 135 18.36 -6.47 -3.50
N MET A 136 19.33 -7.37 -3.72
CA MET A 136 20.74 -7.12 -3.37
C MET A 136 21.37 -6.04 -4.28
N ALA A 137 21.08 -6.08 -5.58
CA ALA A 137 21.53 -5.04 -6.50
C ALA A 137 20.87 -3.68 -6.19
N ASN A 138 19.58 -3.69 -5.82
CA ASN A 138 18.90 -2.48 -5.37
C ASN A 138 19.46 -1.95 -4.05
N ALA A 139 19.84 -2.79 -3.11
CA ALA A 139 20.45 -2.34 -1.86
C ALA A 139 21.76 -1.58 -2.14
N ASN A 140 22.63 -2.12 -2.97
CA ASN A 140 23.87 -1.44 -3.39
C ASN A 140 23.57 -0.09 -4.07
N ARG A 141 22.66 -0.09 -5.06
CA ARG A 141 22.24 1.12 -5.76
C ARG A 141 21.65 2.20 -4.83
N ILE A 142 20.87 1.82 -3.82
CA ILE A 142 20.31 2.77 -2.83
C ILE A 142 21.43 3.40 -2.00
N GLY A 143 22.45 2.63 -1.59
CA GLY A 143 23.64 3.15 -0.94
C GLY A 143 24.40 4.15 -1.81
N GLU A 144 24.65 3.80 -3.08
CA GLU A 144 25.31 4.69 -4.05
C GLU A 144 24.53 6.00 -4.24
N GLN A 145 23.23 5.91 -4.48
CA GLN A 145 22.37 7.08 -4.68
C GLN A 145 22.26 7.97 -3.44
N ALA A 146 22.31 7.42 -2.23
CA ALA A 146 22.33 8.22 -1.02
C ALA A 146 23.60 9.08 -0.94
N ILE A 147 24.75 8.55 -1.41
CA ILE A 147 26.01 9.30 -1.47
C ILE A 147 25.98 10.34 -2.60
N GLU A 148 25.49 9.97 -3.80
CA GLU A 148 25.35 10.89 -4.94
C GLU A 148 24.49 12.10 -4.61
N LEU A 149 23.44 11.93 -3.80
CA LEU A 149 22.57 13.01 -3.36
C LEU A 149 23.28 14.07 -2.48
N LEU A 150 24.42 13.74 -1.86
CA LEU A 150 25.20 14.73 -1.10
C LEU A 150 25.76 15.83 -1.98
N ASP A 151 26.07 15.52 -3.24
CA ASP A 151 26.64 16.43 -4.23
C ASP A 151 25.60 16.88 -5.28
N ALA A 152 24.33 16.47 -5.13
CA ALA A 152 23.27 16.84 -6.06
C ALA A 152 22.90 18.33 -5.93
N GLU A 153 22.62 18.97 -7.06
CA GLU A 153 22.06 20.32 -7.10
C GLU A 153 20.65 20.36 -6.51
N ASP A 154 20.26 21.48 -5.94
CA ASP A 154 18.91 21.69 -5.44
C ASP A 154 17.89 21.59 -6.59
N CYS A 155 16.73 21.01 -6.28
CA CYS A 155 15.63 20.94 -7.25
C CYS A 155 15.24 22.36 -7.70
N PRO A 156 15.19 22.65 -9.02
CA PRO A 156 14.85 23.97 -9.51
C PRO A 156 13.41 24.35 -9.12
N THR A 157 13.21 25.64 -8.81
CA THR A 157 11.88 26.21 -8.55
C THR A 157 11.39 26.91 -9.80
N GLY A 158 10.21 26.53 -10.29
CA GLY A 158 9.63 27.13 -11.50
C GLY A 158 8.45 26.34 -12.04
N GLU A 159 7.87 26.86 -13.11
CA GLU A 159 6.85 26.15 -13.88
C GLU A 159 7.56 25.26 -14.91
N MET A 160 7.28 23.96 -14.86
CA MET A 160 7.93 22.96 -15.71
C MET A 160 7.08 21.70 -15.86
N ASP A 161 7.38 20.91 -16.89
CA ASP A 161 6.81 19.58 -17.05
C ASP A 161 7.38 18.64 -15.99
N VAL A 162 6.52 17.83 -15.38
CA VAL A 162 6.88 16.88 -14.31
C VAL A 162 6.53 15.46 -14.71
N VAL A 163 7.51 14.55 -14.63
CA VAL A 163 7.30 13.10 -14.75
C VAL A 163 7.28 12.51 -13.35
N ILE A 164 6.14 11.96 -12.95
CA ILE A 164 5.96 11.36 -11.62
C ILE A 164 6.14 9.85 -11.72
N ALA A 165 7.06 9.29 -10.91
CA ALA A 165 7.28 7.86 -10.83
C ALA A 165 6.05 7.12 -10.26
N PRO A 166 5.83 5.82 -10.60
CA PRO A 166 4.63 5.08 -10.23
C PRO A 166 4.34 5.03 -8.73
N ASP A 167 5.35 4.96 -7.89
CA ASP A 167 5.23 4.93 -6.43
C ASP A 167 4.64 6.23 -5.87
N GLN A 168 5.07 7.38 -6.39
CA GLN A 168 4.50 8.68 -6.04
C GLN A 168 3.16 8.91 -6.72
N MET A 169 2.99 8.46 -7.97
CA MET A 169 1.73 8.57 -8.70
C MET A 169 0.60 7.80 -8.00
N MET A 170 0.90 6.65 -7.38
CA MET A 170 -0.07 5.89 -6.60
C MET A 170 -0.69 6.75 -5.47
N LEU A 171 0.14 7.51 -4.76
CA LEU A 171 -0.33 8.42 -3.70
C LEU A 171 -1.13 9.58 -4.29
N GLN A 172 -0.69 10.14 -5.41
CA GLN A 172 -1.42 11.21 -6.12
C GLN A 172 -2.83 10.76 -6.54
N ILE A 173 -2.96 9.54 -7.07
CA ILE A 173 -4.27 8.97 -7.44
C ILE A 173 -5.13 8.74 -6.19
N HIS A 174 -4.54 8.23 -5.11
CA HIS A 174 -5.24 8.01 -3.84
C HIS A 174 -5.88 9.30 -3.32
N GLU A 175 -5.10 10.38 -3.26
CA GLU A 175 -5.59 11.68 -2.75
C GLU A 175 -6.57 12.36 -3.72
N SER A 176 -6.29 12.34 -5.01
CA SER A 176 -7.06 13.10 -5.99
C SER A 176 -8.37 12.41 -6.42
N ILE A 177 -8.40 11.08 -6.44
CA ILE A 177 -9.52 10.29 -6.94
C ILE A 177 -10.11 9.41 -5.83
N GLY A 178 -9.28 8.69 -5.10
CA GLY A 178 -9.73 7.75 -4.08
C GLY A 178 -10.63 8.40 -3.07
N HIS A 179 -10.13 9.39 -2.36
CA HIS A 179 -10.90 10.11 -1.33
C HIS A 179 -12.06 10.93 -1.89
N ALA A 180 -11.93 11.47 -3.09
CA ALA A 180 -13.02 12.24 -3.70
C ALA A 180 -14.24 11.38 -4.06
N LEU A 181 -14.03 10.09 -4.34
CA LEU A 181 -15.10 9.16 -4.72
C LEU A 181 -15.61 8.30 -3.56
N GLU A 182 -15.18 8.55 -2.33
CA GLU A 182 -15.76 7.91 -1.14
C GLU A 182 -17.22 8.33 -0.97
N VAL A 183 -18.12 7.37 -0.98
CA VAL A 183 -19.58 7.62 -0.97
C VAL A 183 -20.02 8.31 0.32
N ASP A 184 -19.47 7.94 1.46
CA ASP A 184 -19.70 8.56 2.75
C ASP A 184 -19.29 10.04 2.81
N ARG A 185 -18.20 10.41 2.14
CA ARG A 185 -17.81 11.83 1.96
C ARG A 185 -18.74 12.57 1.00
N ILE A 186 -19.21 11.92 -0.07
CA ILE A 186 -20.17 12.49 -1.02
C ILE A 186 -21.51 12.74 -0.31
N LEU A 187 -21.96 11.81 0.52
CA LEU A 187 -23.18 11.91 1.31
C LEU A 187 -23.07 12.85 2.52
N GLY A 188 -21.84 13.18 2.95
CA GLY A 188 -21.56 14.01 4.11
C GLY A 188 -21.58 13.26 5.45
N ASP A 189 -21.56 11.93 5.44
CA ASP A 189 -21.55 11.08 6.64
C ASP A 189 -20.21 11.17 7.39
N GLU A 190 -19.10 11.37 6.67
CA GLU A 190 -17.75 11.54 7.21
C GLU A 190 -17.37 12.99 7.57
N ARG A 191 -18.33 13.91 7.51
CA ARG A 191 -18.13 15.35 7.68
C ARG A 191 -17.26 15.73 8.89
N ASN A 192 -17.47 15.08 10.00
CA ASN A 192 -16.81 15.43 11.25
C ASN A 192 -15.43 14.80 11.42
N TYR A 193 -15.09 13.82 10.61
CA TYR A 193 -13.83 13.08 10.67
C TYR A 193 -12.90 13.37 9.49
N ALA A 194 -13.37 13.12 8.26
CA ALA A 194 -12.55 13.17 7.07
C ALA A 194 -12.93 14.28 6.08
N GLY A 195 -13.97 15.06 6.42
CA GLY A 195 -14.44 16.17 5.59
C GLY A 195 -15.43 15.76 4.50
N TRP A 196 -15.56 16.60 3.49
CA TRP A 196 -16.50 16.43 2.40
C TRP A 196 -15.77 16.15 1.09
N SER A 197 -16.49 15.56 0.14
CA SER A 197 -16.07 15.55 -1.26
C SER A 197 -16.56 16.79 -2.00
N PHE A 198 -15.81 17.22 -3.01
CA PHE A 198 -16.31 18.18 -4.02
C PHE A 198 -17.26 17.52 -5.01
N VAL A 199 -17.21 16.17 -5.13
CA VAL A 199 -18.11 15.38 -5.97
C VAL A 199 -19.47 15.25 -5.30
N LYS A 200 -20.56 15.32 -6.07
CA LYS A 200 -21.94 15.19 -5.61
C LYS A 200 -22.63 14.06 -6.34
N LEU A 201 -23.75 13.57 -5.78
CA LEU A 201 -24.53 12.50 -6.40
C LEU A 201 -25.07 12.88 -7.79
N GLU A 202 -25.44 14.15 -7.99
CA GLU A 202 -25.90 14.68 -9.27
C GLU A 202 -24.83 14.70 -10.36
N ASP A 203 -23.55 14.62 -9.98
CA ASP A 203 -22.44 14.57 -10.93
C ASP A 203 -22.24 13.18 -11.54
N PHE A 204 -22.93 12.16 -11.03
CA PHE A 204 -22.81 10.80 -11.53
C PHE A 204 -23.17 10.69 -13.01
N GLY A 205 -22.25 10.18 -13.81
CA GLY A 205 -22.38 10.05 -15.27
C GLY A 205 -22.14 11.33 -16.07
N THR A 206 -21.95 12.49 -15.43
CA THR A 206 -21.69 13.78 -16.09
C THR A 206 -20.32 14.38 -15.77
N LEU A 207 -19.74 14.03 -14.64
CA LEU A 207 -18.43 14.51 -14.21
C LEU A 207 -17.33 13.99 -15.16
N GLN A 208 -16.67 14.90 -15.86
CA GLN A 208 -15.49 14.59 -16.63
C GLN A 208 -14.26 14.64 -15.70
N TYR A 209 -13.83 13.50 -15.22
CA TYR A 209 -12.60 13.39 -14.46
C TYR A 209 -11.47 12.99 -15.39
N LEU A 210 -10.44 13.84 -15.50
CA LEU A 210 -9.23 13.49 -16.24
C LEU A 210 -8.51 12.36 -15.47
N SER A 211 -8.66 11.14 -15.96
CA SER A 211 -7.91 10.01 -15.43
C SER A 211 -6.45 10.13 -15.81
N LEU A 212 -5.59 10.33 -14.83
CA LEU A 212 -4.13 10.34 -15.01
C LEU A 212 -3.56 8.99 -15.52
N ILE A 213 -4.39 7.96 -15.56
CA ILE A 213 -4.03 6.62 -16.09
C ILE A 213 -4.09 6.59 -17.63
N HIS A 214 -4.74 7.56 -18.25
CA HIS A 214 -4.99 7.59 -19.70
C HIS A 214 -4.22 8.72 -20.43
N ILE A 215 -3.26 9.33 -19.77
CA ILE A 215 -2.36 10.31 -20.39
C ILE A 215 -1.09 9.60 -20.89
#